data_833d198acb682bf353a696047149e23b
#
_entry.id   833d198acb682bf353a696047149e23b
#
_cell.length_a   1.000
_cell.length_b   1.000
_cell.length_c   1.000
_cell.angle_alpha   90.00
_cell.angle_beta   90.00
_cell.angle_gamma   90.00
#
_symmetry.space_group_name_H-M   'P 1'
#
loop_
_entity.id
_entity.type
_entity.pdbx_description
1 polymer ?
#
loop_
_entity_poly.entity_id
_entity_poly.type
_entity_poly.pdbx_seq_one_letter_code
_entity_poly.pdbx_strand_id
1 'polypeptide(L)'
;MAAVLMVGYASAQEAIPRMPDGKPDMQGYWNIPYTPNLAANGKEAEVPYTAAGREAFRTHDSKDDPTSLCYYPGVPRIMQSPYPMQILQTPEYVIMAFEYMRLWRVIPTDGRPHPERVEPSFMGDSTGHWEGDTFVVETIGLNDKTWLDTAGHQHTDEMKVIERFTRKPNGILMNYDVIDPAMYAKPWNLERMITPLKASYGLPELIEYACNENNRDVQHLISTKPALGTPGR
;
A
#
# COMPACT_ATOMS: atom_id res chain seq x y z
N MET A 1 -10.28 -25.46 -56.46
CA MET A 1 -9.86 -25.49 -55.05
C MET A 1 -9.31 -24.10 -54.69
N ALA A 2 -10.05 -23.32 -53.89
CA ALA A 2 -9.62 -22.01 -53.45
C ALA A 2 -8.93 -22.15 -52.09
N ALA A 3 -7.64 -21.77 -51.96
CA ALA A 3 -6.92 -21.79 -50.71
C ALA A 3 -7.28 -20.48 -49.94
N VAL A 4 -7.93 -20.62 -48.78
CA VAL A 4 -8.18 -19.54 -47.85
C VAL A 4 -6.91 -19.33 -47.02
N LEU A 5 -6.19 -18.25 -47.27
CA LEU A 5 -5.10 -17.77 -46.41
C LEU A 5 -5.71 -17.18 -45.15
N MET A 6 -5.60 -17.91 -44.02
CA MET A 6 -5.86 -17.34 -42.69
C MET A 6 -4.71 -16.44 -42.27
N VAL A 7 -4.90 -15.14 -42.34
CA VAL A 7 -3.98 -14.16 -41.74
C VAL A 7 -4.22 -14.14 -40.24
N GLY A 8 -3.31 -14.79 -39.50
CA GLY A 8 -3.31 -14.71 -38.03
C GLY A 8 -2.93 -13.30 -37.60
N TYR A 9 -3.84 -12.58 -36.99
CA TYR A 9 -3.52 -11.33 -36.27
C TYR A 9 -2.75 -11.70 -35.01
N ALA A 10 -1.43 -11.56 -35.05
CA ALA A 10 -0.65 -11.53 -33.83
C ALA A 10 -1.03 -10.23 -33.10
N SER A 11 -1.70 -10.33 -31.98
CA SER A 11 -1.90 -9.21 -31.06
C SER A 11 -0.52 -8.75 -30.60
N ALA A 12 -0.04 -7.61 -31.07
CA ALA A 12 1.18 -7.00 -30.57
C ALA A 12 0.94 -6.69 -29.08
N GLN A 13 1.64 -7.38 -28.21
CA GLN A 13 1.64 -7.09 -26.79
C GLN A 13 2.21 -5.69 -26.62
N GLU A 14 1.43 -4.78 -26.04
CA GLU A 14 1.83 -3.38 -25.85
C GLU A 14 3.14 -3.33 -25.05
N ALA A 15 4.16 -2.70 -25.60
CA ALA A 15 5.47 -2.66 -24.98
C ALA A 15 5.44 -1.83 -23.70
N ILE A 16 6.06 -2.33 -22.64
CA ILE A 16 6.20 -1.62 -21.37
C ILE A 16 7.17 -0.44 -21.55
N PRO A 17 6.78 0.80 -21.21
CA PRO A 17 7.68 1.95 -21.24
C PRO A 17 8.90 1.72 -20.35
N ARG A 18 10.06 2.28 -20.76
CA ARG A 18 11.31 2.15 -20.02
C ARG A 18 11.99 3.49 -19.79
N MET A 19 12.64 3.58 -18.64
CA MET A 19 13.54 4.67 -18.29
C MET A 19 14.84 4.59 -19.13
N PRO A 20 15.65 5.66 -19.22
CA PRO A 20 16.92 5.64 -19.95
C PRO A 20 17.92 4.59 -19.47
N ASP A 21 17.86 4.17 -18.20
CA ASP A 21 18.67 3.10 -17.62
C ASP A 21 18.15 1.69 -17.95
N GLY A 22 17.07 1.58 -18.74
CA GLY A 22 16.45 0.33 -19.16
C GLY A 22 15.46 -0.27 -18.17
N LYS A 23 15.31 0.27 -16.98
CA LYS A 23 14.31 -0.18 -16.02
C LYS A 23 12.89 0.17 -16.47
N PRO A 24 11.86 -0.60 -16.09
CA PRO A 24 10.48 -0.23 -16.38
C PRO A 24 10.16 1.17 -15.86
N ASP A 25 9.50 1.97 -16.69
CA ASP A 25 9.03 3.30 -16.29
C ASP A 25 7.74 3.18 -15.50
N MET A 26 7.83 3.47 -14.20
CA MET A 26 6.69 3.49 -13.29
C MET A 26 6.16 4.90 -13.04
N GLN A 27 6.76 5.93 -13.65
CA GLN A 27 6.35 7.31 -13.44
C GLN A 27 4.89 7.56 -13.84
N GLY A 28 4.30 8.56 -13.21
CA GLY A 28 2.95 9.01 -13.53
C GLY A 28 2.03 9.07 -12.34
N TYR A 29 0.77 9.31 -12.63
CA TYR A 29 -0.31 9.38 -11.65
C TYR A 29 -1.11 8.08 -11.67
N TRP A 30 -1.34 7.55 -10.48
CA TRP A 30 -1.88 6.22 -10.32
C TRP A 30 -3.09 6.23 -9.39
N ASN A 31 -4.12 5.49 -9.78
CA ASN A 31 -5.28 5.24 -8.96
C ASN A 31 -5.05 3.98 -8.12
N ILE A 32 -5.15 4.13 -6.80
CA ILE A 32 -5.06 3.04 -5.86
C ILE A 32 -6.47 2.50 -5.59
N PRO A 33 -6.76 1.22 -5.87
CA PRO A 33 -8.07 0.68 -5.58
C PRO A 33 -8.29 0.57 -4.07
N TYR A 34 -9.40 1.14 -3.60
CA TYR A 34 -9.78 1.04 -2.19
C TYR A 34 -10.01 -0.40 -1.77
N THR A 35 -9.36 -0.80 -0.69
CA THR A 35 -9.54 -2.13 -0.11
C THR A 35 -9.76 -2.03 1.39
N PRO A 36 -11.02 -1.94 1.81
CA PRO A 36 -11.37 -1.82 3.23
C PRO A 36 -11.08 -3.09 4.03
N ASN A 37 -10.98 -4.24 3.36
CA ASN A 37 -10.71 -5.53 3.98
C ASN A 37 -9.72 -6.32 3.11
N LEU A 38 -8.55 -6.60 3.64
CA LEU A 38 -7.49 -7.36 2.97
C LEU A 38 -7.82 -8.83 2.79
N ALA A 39 -8.65 -9.39 3.66
CA ALA A 39 -9.13 -10.76 3.55
C ALA A 39 -10.03 -11.00 2.32
N ALA A 40 -10.30 -10.00 1.51
CA ALA A 40 -11.05 -9.98 0.26
C ALA A 40 -12.28 -10.87 0.22
N ASN A 41 -13.46 -10.28 0.07
CA ASN A 41 -14.72 -10.99 -0.17
C ASN A 41 -15.14 -12.02 0.90
N GLY A 42 -14.78 -11.78 2.15
CA GLY A 42 -15.17 -12.65 3.26
C GLY A 42 -14.31 -13.90 3.44
N LYS A 43 -13.11 -13.92 2.86
CA LYS A 43 -12.13 -15.01 3.05
C LYS A 43 -11.34 -14.88 4.36
N GLU A 44 -11.97 -14.36 5.40
CA GLU A 44 -11.37 -14.22 6.73
C GLU A 44 -10.79 -15.53 7.27
N ALA A 45 -11.41 -16.64 6.94
CA ALA A 45 -10.92 -17.98 7.32
C ALA A 45 -9.56 -18.33 6.69
N GLU A 46 -9.16 -17.68 5.60
CA GLU A 46 -7.89 -17.91 4.89
C GLU A 46 -6.74 -17.05 5.43
N VAL A 47 -7.04 -16.06 6.29
CA VAL A 47 -6.01 -15.22 6.90
C VAL A 47 -5.16 -16.07 7.84
N PRO A 48 -3.83 -16.07 7.68
CA PRO A 48 -2.94 -16.97 8.40
C PRO A 48 -2.66 -16.50 9.85
N TYR A 49 -3.68 -16.18 10.62
CA TYR A 49 -3.52 -15.70 11.99
C TYR A 49 -2.81 -16.68 12.89
N THR A 50 -2.02 -16.14 13.81
CA THR A 50 -1.73 -16.80 15.09
C THR A 50 -2.98 -16.78 16.01
N ALA A 51 -2.89 -17.40 17.16
CA ALA A 51 -3.94 -17.29 18.18
C ALA A 51 -4.11 -15.81 18.65
N ALA A 52 -3.00 -15.11 18.83
CA ALA A 52 -3.00 -13.69 19.24
C ALA A 52 -3.59 -12.78 18.16
N GLY A 53 -3.19 -12.98 16.88
CA GLY A 53 -3.72 -12.21 15.76
C GLY A 53 -5.22 -12.39 15.59
N ARG A 54 -5.71 -13.62 15.71
CA ARG A 54 -7.15 -13.91 15.65
C ARG A 54 -7.92 -13.27 16.80
N GLU A 55 -7.37 -13.29 18.01
CA GLU A 55 -8.01 -12.66 19.16
C GLU A 55 -8.03 -11.14 19.02
N ALA A 56 -6.94 -10.53 18.57
CA ALA A 56 -6.86 -9.10 18.30
C ALA A 56 -7.91 -8.68 17.26
N PHE A 57 -8.03 -9.42 16.16
CA PHE A 57 -9.05 -9.17 15.14
C PHE A 57 -10.47 -9.33 15.69
N ARG A 58 -10.74 -10.39 16.47
CA ARG A 58 -12.07 -10.67 17.02
C ARG A 58 -12.54 -9.63 18.03
N THR A 59 -11.62 -8.99 18.75
CA THR A 59 -11.91 -8.07 19.86
C THR A 59 -11.81 -6.60 19.50
N HIS A 60 -11.33 -6.25 18.28
CA HIS A 60 -11.24 -4.85 17.86
C HIS A 60 -12.63 -4.21 17.77
N ASP A 61 -12.68 -2.90 17.91
CA ASP A 61 -13.85 -2.08 17.59
C ASP A 61 -13.47 -1.19 16.40
N SER A 62 -14.22 -1.25 15.32
CA SER A 62 -13.95 -0.45 14.11
C SER A 62 -13.89 1.06 14.36
N LYS A 63 -14.44 1.52 15.48
CA LYS A 63 -14.36 2.92 15.92
C LYS A 63 -12.98 3.30 16.46
N ASP A 64 -12.19 2.30 16.84
CA ASP A 64 -10.83 2.49 17.33
C ASP A 64 -9.80 2.55 16.19
N ASP A 65 -10.25 2.58 14.91
CA ASP A 65 -9.36 2.74 13.77
C ASP A 65 -8.51 4.00 13.92
N PRO A 66 -7.16 3.88 14.01
CA PRO A 66 -6.28 5.01 14.25
C PRO A 66 -6.37 6.11 13.18
N THR A 67 -6.73 5.76 11.95
CA THR A 67 -6.89 6.75 10.87
C THR A 67 -8.09 7.68 11.08
N SER A 68 -9.06 7.29 11.91
CA SER A 68 -10.18 8.16 12.32
C SER A 68 -9.69 9.36 13.16
N LEU A 69 -8.54 9.22 13.81
CA LEU A 69 -7.84 10.27 14.58
C LEU A 69 -6.74 10.95 13.76
N CYS A 70 -6.75 10.79 12.44
CA CYS A 70 -5.73 11.32 11.52
C CYS A 70 -4.31 10.79 11.77
N TYR A 71 -4.15 9.62 12.37
CA TYR A 71 -2.87 8.93 12.37
C TYR A 71 -2.54 8.45 10.96
N TYR A 72 -1.27 8.46 10.62
CA TYR A 72 -0.82 7.97 9.33
C TYR A 72 -1.13 6.49 9.17
N PRO A 73 -1.57 6.06 7.97
CA PRO A 73 -2.05 4.68 7.78
C PRO A 73 -0.94 3.63 7.85
N GLY A 74 0.32 4.04 7.71
CA GLY A 74 1.43 3.10 7.62
C GLY A 74 1.50 2.33 6.29
N VAL A 75 2.48 1.44 6.20
CA VAL A 75 2.67 0.50 5.09
C VAL A 75 2.20 -0.88 5.57
N PRO A 76 1.40 -1.63 4.82
CA PRO A 76 0.98 -1.39 3.42
C PRO A 76 -0.32 -0.59 3.26
N ARG A 77 -0.97 -0.15 4.33
CA ARG A 77 -2.31 0.46 4.27
C ARG A 77 -2.39 1.70 3.37
N ILE A 78 -1.32 2.50 3.29
CA ILE A 78 -1.27 3.66 2.39
C ILE A 78 -1.53 3.25 0.92
N MET A 79 -1.09 2.05 0.54
CA MET A 79 -1.29 1.48 -0.80
C MET A 79 -2.69 0.89 -1.02
N GLN A 80 -3.64 1.15 -0.11
CA GLN A 80 -5.01 0.63 -0.14
C GLN A 80 -6.04 1.74 0.06
N SER A 81 -5.57 2.95 0.34
CA SER A 81 -6.43 4.13 0.53
C SER A 81 -6.99 4.59 -0.82
N PRO A 82 -8.25 5.05 -0.89
CA PRO A 82 -8.93 5.36 -2.15
C PRO A 82 -8.52 6.71 -2.73
N TYR A 83 -7.26 7.04 -2.64
CA TYR A 83 -6.69 8.31 -3.10
C TYR A 83 -5.56 8.05 -4.07
N PRO A 84 -5.38 8.90 -5.09
CA PRO A 84 -4.33 8.72 -6.06
C PRO A 84 -2.94 8.95 -5.46
N MET A 85 -1.94 8.43 -6.17
CA MET A 85 -0.54 8.73 -5.91
C MET A 85 0.18 9.12 -7.20
N GLN A 86 1.27 9.84 -7.05
CA GLN A 86 2.25 10.08 -8.11
C GLN A 86 3.53 9.30 -7.82
N ILE A 87 4.04 8.63 -8.84
CA ILE A 87 5.37 8.02 -8.80
C ILE A 87 6.33 8.89 -9.62
N LEU A 88 7.45 9.26 -9.01
CA LEU A 88 8.61 9.86 -9.65
C LEU A 88 9.75 8.85 -9.56
N GLN A 89 10.50 8.67 -10.64
CA GLN A 89 11.56 7.68 -10.71
C GLN A 89 12.83 8.31 -11.24
N THR A 90 13.92 8.07 -10.53
CA THR A 90 15.29 8.35 -10.98
C THR A 90 16.10 7.05 -10.92
N PRO A 91 17.35 7.01 -11.43
CA PRO A 91 18.19 5.84 -11.24
C PRO A 91 18.43 5.48 -9.76
N GLU A 92 18.46 6.51 -8.87
CA GLU A 92 18.80 6.35 -7.45
C GLU A 92 17.59 6.16 -6.54
N TYR A 93 16.40 6.64 -6.96
CA TYR A 93 15.22 6.65 -6.10
C TYR A 93 13.91 6.39 -6.86
N VAL A 94 13.02 5.68 -6.20
CA VAL A 94 11.58 5.71 -6.50
C VAL A 94 10.89 6.52 -5.41
N ILE A 95 10.19 7.59 -5.79
CA ILE A 95 9.46 8.46 -4.87
C ILE A 95 7.98 8.27 -5.12
N MET A 96 7.24 7.88 -4.09
CA MET A 96 5.79 7.76 -4.11
C MET A 96 5.19 8.91 -3.30
N ALA A 97 4.52 9.85 -3.95
CA ALA A 97 3.78 10.93 -3.33
C ALA A 97 2.29 10.57 -3.32
N PHE A 98 1.69 10.56 -2.15
CA PHE A 98 0.28 10.21 -1.95
C PHE A 98 -0.56 11.46 -1.72
N GLU A 99 -1.74 11.53 -2.34
CA GLU A 99 -2.72 12.54 -2.01
C GLU A 99 -3.19 12.39 -0.56
N TYR A 100 -3.43 11.14 -0.13
CA TYR A 100 -3.87 10.84 1.22
C TYR A 100 -2.86 11.32 2.26
N MET A 101 -3.30 12.23 3.12
CA MET A 101 -2.50 12.84 4.19
C MET A 101 -1.20 13.50 3.72
N ARG A 102 -1.03 13.76 2.41
CA ARG A 102 0.16 14.36 1.79
C ARG A 102 1.45 13.64 2.18
N LEU A 103 1.38 12.33 2.25
CA LEU A 103 2.53 11.50 2.59
C LEU A 103 3.40 11.25 1.36
N TRP A 104 4.65 10.93 1.61
CA TRP A 104 5.59 10.47 0.60
C TRP A 104 6.47 9.36 1.14
N ARG A 105 6.96 8.52 0.23
CA ARG A 105 8.00 7.54 0.48
C ARG A 105 9.14 7.78 -0.49
N VAL A 106 10.35 7.93 0.02
CA VAL A 106 11.58 8.05 -0.79
C VAL A 106 12.33 6.74 -0.63
N ILE A 107 12.38 5.94 -1.67
CA ILE A 107 12.89 4.57 -1.63
C ILE A 107 14.16 4.51 -2.47
N PRO A 108 15.35 4.29 -1.87
CA PRO A 108 16.57 4.03 -2.63
C PRO A 108 16.42 2.79 -3.50
N THR A 109 17.10 2.77 -4.66
CA THR A 109 17.00 1.67 -5.64
C THR A 109 18.23 0.77 -5.69
N ASP A 110 19.25 1.07 -4.89
CA ASP A 110 20.56 0.43 -4.91
C ASP A 110 20.70 -0.81 -4.02
N GLY A 111 19.61 -1.19 -3.32
CA GLY A 111 19.63 -2.34 -2.42
C GLY A 111 20.48 -2.15 -1.18
N ARG A 112 20.73 -0.89 -0.79
CA ARG A 112 21.46 -0.61 0.46
C ARG A 112 20.77 -1.25 1.65
N PRO A 113 21.52 -1.70 2.66
CA PRO A 113 20.92 -2.23 3.89
C PRO A 113 20.17 -1.12 4.65
N HIS A 114 19.21 -1.53 5.47
CA HIS A 114 18.62 -0.63 6.47
C HIS A 114 19.69 -0.14 7.46
N PRO A 115 19.50 1.03 8.08
CA PRO A 115 20.34 1.47 9.19
C PRO A 115 20.39 0.41 10.32
N GLU A 116 21.52 0.30 11.03
CA GLU A 116 21.64 -0.62 12.17
C GLU A 116 20.54 -0.41 13.23
N ARG A 117 20.09 0.83 13.36
CA ARG A 117 19.00 1.20 14.25
C ARG A 117 17.97 2.00 13.47
N VAL A 118 16.76 1.47 13.41
CA VAL A 118 15.58 2.13 12.85
C VAL A 118 14.66 2.51 14.00
N GLU A 119 14.38 3.80 14.15
CA GLU A 119 13.38 4.26 15.11
C GLU A 119 11.98 3.98 14.54
N PRO A 120 11.09 3.29 15.29
CA PRO A 120 9.76 2.95 14.79
C PRO A 120 8.95 4.18 14.40
N SER A 121 8.38 4.14 13.21
CA SER A 121 7.55 5.21 12.67
C SER A 121 6.30 4.65 11.98
N PHE A 122 5.36 5.51 11.60
CA PHE A 122 4.17 5.07 10.86
C PHE A 122 4.50 4.49 9.49
N MET A 123 5.48 5.07 8.79
CA MET A 123 5.81 4.68 7.42
C MET A 123 7.01 3.74 7.35
N GLY A 124 7.72 3.53 8.47
CA GLY A 124 8.92 2.71 8.54
C GLY A 124 10.10 3.27 7.75
N ASP A 125 11.12 2.45 7.61
CA ASP A 125 12.28 2.66 6.74
C ASP A 125 12.17 1.70 5.54
N SER A 126 12.29 2.23 4.33
CA SER A 126 12.12 1.45 3.10
C SER A 126 13.40 1.47 2.28
N THR A 127 13.86 0.30 1.88
CA THR A 127 14.94 0.13 0.90
C THR A 127 14.46 -0.70 -0.27
N GLY A 128 15.00 -0.47 -1.48
CA GLY A 128 14.56 -1.15 -2.66
C GLY A 128 15.70 -1.55 -3.60
N HIS A 129 15.43 -2.52 -4.44
CA HIS A 129 16.33 -2.97 -5.51
C HIS A 129 15.52 -3.53 -6.68
N TRP A 130 16.17 -3.65 -7.83
CA TRP A 130 15.54 -4.21 -9.00
C TRP A 130 15.89 -5.70 -9.19
N GLU A 131 14.87 -6.54 -9.30
CA GLU A 131 14.97 -7.93 -9.73
C GLU A 131 14.42 -8.04 -11.17
N GLY A 132 15.30 -7.91 -12.17
CA GLY A 132 14.86 -7.81 -13.56
C GLY A 132 13.95 -6.60 -13.77
N ASP A 133 12.68 -6.86 -14.12
CA ASP A 133 11.64 -5.86 -14.37
C ASP A 133 10.73 -5.61 -13.15
N THR A 134 11.07 -6.16 -11.99
CA THR A 134 10.31 -5.99 -10.75
C THR A 134 11.12 -5.14 -9.77
N PHE A 135 10.52 -4.08 -9.26
CA PHE A 135 11.08 -3.29 -8.17
C PHE A 135 10.63 -3.91 -6.84
N VAL A 136 11.58 -4.38 -6.06
CA VAL A 136 11.34 -5.02 -4.76
C VAL A 136 11.70 -4.04 -3.65
N VAL A 137 10.80 -3.88 -2.69
CA VAL A 137 10.96 -2.95 -1.55
C VAL A 137 10.78 -3.73 -0.27
N GLU A 138 11.73 -3.60 0.65
CA GLU A 138 11.59 -4.04 2.04
C GLU A 138 11.32 -2.83 2.92
N THR A 139 10.35 -2.92 3.82
CA THR A 139 10.03 -1.90 4.83
C THR A 139 10.02 -2.52 6.21
N ILE A 140 10.80 -1.94 7.12
CA ILE A 140 10.92 -2.33 8.53
C ILE A 140 10.73 -1.11 9.44
N GLY A 141 10.74 -1.31 10.75
CA GLY A 141 10.63 -0.21 11.73
C GLY A 141 9.28 0.49 11.69
N LEU A 142 8.24 -0.26 11.42
CA LEU A 142 6.86 0.20 11.54
C LEU A 142 6.45 0.20 13.01
N ASN A 143 5.75 1.24 13.48
CA ASN A 143 5.19 1.22 14.84
C ASN A 143 3.86 0.46 14.85
N ASP A 144 3.42 0.03 16.04
CA ASP A 144 2.19 -0.73 16.28
C ASP A 144 0.91 0.12 16.34
N LYS A 145 0.97 1.40 15.90
CA LYS A 145 -0.11 2.38 16.07
C LYS A 145 -1.05 2.47 14.87
N THR A 146 -1.00 1.49 13.97
CA THR A 146 -1.85 1.45 12.78
C THR A 146 -2.51 0.08 12.63
N TRP A 147 -3.48 0.01 11.72
CA TRP A 147 -4.06 -1.23 11.25
C TRP A 147 -3.71 -1.44 9.79
N LEU A 148 -3.69 -2.69 9.34
CA LEU A 148 -3.40 -3.02 7.94
C LEU A 148 -4.52 -2.59 7.00
N ASP A 149 -5.74 -2.47 7.50
CA ASP A 149 -6.94 -2.07 6.74
C ASP A 149 -8.04 -1.53 7.65
N THR A 150 -9.17 -1.14 7.07
CA THR A 150 -10.34 -0.65 7.80
C THR A 150 -11.12 -1.76 8.50
N ALA A 151 -10.92 -3.02 8.09
CA ALA A 151 -11.57 -4.16 8.74
C ALA A 151 -10.97 -4.50 10.11
N GLY A 152 -9.81 -3.94 10.45
CA GLY A 152 -9.21 -4.10 11.78
C GLY A 152 -8.13 -5.18 11.87
N HIS A 153 -7.50 -5.54 10.76
CA HIS A 153 -6.32 -6.38 10.79
C HIS A 153 -5.16 -5.62 11.41
N GLN A 154 -4.65 -6.14 12.52
CA GLN A 154 -3.60 -5.49 13.31
C GLN A 154 -2.22 -6.08 13.00
N HIS A 155 -1.20 -5.38 13.44
CA HIS A 155 0.20 -5.80 13.42
C HIS A 155 0.94 -5.31 14.66
N THR A 156 2.14 -5.81 14.85
CA THR A 156 3.07 -5.34 15.89
C THR A 156 4.19 -4.50 15.28
N ASP A 157 5.07 -3.96 16.10
CA ASP A 157 6.29 -3.25 15.68
C ASP A 157 7.39 -4.19 15.14
N GLU A 158 7.19 -5.52 15.26
CA GLU A 158 8.05 -6.51 14.62
C GLU A 158 7.70 -6.74 13.14
N MET A 159 6.64 -6.09 12.65
CA MET A 159 6.18 -6.26 11.27
C MET A 159 7.23 -5.81 10.26
N LYS A 160 7.39 -6.64 9.22
CA LYS A 160 8.09 -6.33 7.99
C LYS A 160 7.14 -6.48 6.80
N VAL A 161 7.28 -5.60 5.82
CA VAL A 161 6.53 -5.69 4.55
C VAL A 161 7.51 -5.80 3.40
N ILE A 162 7.29 -6.77 2.50
CA ILE A 162 8.01 -6.89 1.24
C ILE A 162 7.04 -6.62 0.10
N GLU A 163 7.27 -5.56 -0.65
CA GLU A 163 6.44 -5.14 -1.78
C GLU A 163 7.18 -5.41 -3.10
N ARG A 164 6.48 -5.89 -4.13
CA ARG A 164 7.02 -6.15 -5.46
C ARG A 164 6.15 -5.45 -6.48
N PHE A 165 6.73 -4.48 -7.16
CA PHE A 165 6.06 -3.66 -8.17
C PHE A 165 6.51 -4.10 -9.56
N THR A 166 5.59 -4.64 -10.35
CA THR A 166 5.85 -5.08 -11.73
C THR A 166 5.01 -4.25 -12.68
N ARG A 167 5.67 -3.47 -13.55
CA ARG A 167 4.98 -2.67 -14.57
C ARG A 167 4.29 -3.58 -15.58
N LYS A 168 3.02 -3.34 -15.82
CA LYS A 168 2.19 -4.02 -16.84
C LYS A 168 1.67 -2.99 -17.84
N PRO A 169 1.25 -3.38 -19.04
CA PRO A 169 0.69 -2.44 -20.03
C PRO A 169 -0.44 -1.57 -19.46
N ASN A 170 -1.30 -2.15 -18.66
CA ASN A 170 -2.50 -1.50 -18.10
C ASN A 170 -2.32 -0.99 -16.66
N GLY A 171 -1.12 -1.05 -16.08
CA GLY A 171 -0.93 -0.61 -14.70
C GLY A 171 0.37 -1.08 -14.05
N ILE A 172 0.39 -1.12 -12.74
CA ILE A 172 1.45 -1.71 -11.93
C ILE A 172 0.83 -2.82 -11.08
N LEU A 173 1.29 -4.05 -11.29
CA LEU A 173 0.93 -5.16 -10.42
C LEU A 173 1.79 -5.06 -9.16
N MET A 174 1.16 -4.97 -8.02
CA MET A 174 1.79 -4.96 -6.71
C MET A 174 1.46 -6.26 -5.98
N ASN A 175 2.48 -7.06 -5.71
CA ASN A 175 2.41 -8.19 -4.79
C ASN A 175 3.13 -7.79 -3.51
N TYR A 176 2.58 -8.13 -2.34
CA TYR A 176 3.23 -7.83 -1.09
C TYR A 176 2.98 -8.89 -0.04
N ASP A 177 3.97 -9.06 0.83
CA ASP A 177 3.96 -9.97 1.95
C ASP A 177 3.94 -9.18 3.25
N VAL A 178 2.92 -9.39 4.07
CA VAL A 178 2.92 -8.94 5.46
C VAL A 178 3.53 -10.05 6.31
N ILE A 179 4.64 -9.76 6.96
CA ILE A 179 5.41 -10.68 7.78
C ILE A 179 5.44 -10.14 9.20
N ASP A 180 4.66 -10.75 10.07
CA ASP A 180 4.57 -10.42 11.51
C ASP A 180 4.32 -11.71 12.27
N PRO A 181 5.37 -12.36 12.80
CA PRO A 181 5.22 -13.66 13.46
C PRO A 181 4.36 -13.65 14.71
N ALA A 182 4.18 -12.49 15.35
CA ALA A 182 3.29 -12.36 16.49
C ALA A 182 1.81 -12.46 16.07
N MET A 183 1.47 -11.89 14.90
CA MET A 183 0.09 -11.78 14.41
C MET A 183 -0.27 -12.83 13.35
N TYR A 184 0.69 -13.23 12.49
CA TYR A 184 0.47 -14.13 11.35
C TYR A 184 1.45 -15.30 11.38
N ALA A 185 0.94 -16.54 11.36
CA ALA A 185 1.72 -17.77 11.46
C ALA A 185 2.63 -18.04 10.25
N LYS A 186 2.39 -17.35 9.13
CA LYS A 186 3.21 -17.34 7.91
C LYS A 186 3.00 -16.01 7.19
N PRO A 187 3.89 -15.63 6.24
CA PRO A 187 3.67 -14.43 5.43
C PRO A 187 2.26 -14.41 4.82
N TRP A 188 1.58 -13.30 4.99
CA TRP A 188 0.26 -13.08 4.38
C TRP A 188 0.46 -12.41 3.03
N ASN A 189 0.34 -13.21 1.97
CA ASN A 189 0.54 -12.77 0.59
C ASN A 189 -0.71 -12.07 0.07
N LEU A 190 -0.53 -10.93 -0.54
CA LEU A 190 -1.58 -10.08 -1.07
C LEU A 190 -1.19 -9.55 -2.44
N GLU A 191 -2.19 -9.32 -3.29
CA GLU A 191 -1.98 -8.82 -4.65
C GLU A 191 -2.99 -7.73 -4.98
N ARG A 192 -2.56 -6.73 -5.76
CA ARG A 192 -3.46 -5.76 -6.35
C ARG A 192 -2.90 -5.10 -7.60
N MET A 193 -3.80 -4.60 -8.44
CA MET A 193 -3.46 -3.83 -9.63
C MET A 193 -3.70 -2.34 -9.35
N ILE A 194 -2.65 -1.54 -9.51
CA ILE A 194 -2.68 -0.09 -9.49
C ILE A 194 -2.82 0.36 -10.94
N THR A 195 -3.80 1.21 -11.24
CA THR A 195 -4.13 1.60 -12.61
C THR A 195 -3.79 3.06 -12.88
N PRO A 196 -3.54 3.46 -14.13
CA PRO A 196 -3.34 4.87 -14.44
C PRO A 196 -4.53 5.72 -13.98
N LEU A 197 -4.24 6.85 -13.34
CA LEU A 197 -5.26 7.82 -12.97
C LEU A 197 -5.82 8.46 -14.23
N LYS A 198 -7.12 8.34 -14.43
CA LYS A 198 -7.84 9.07 -15.51
C LYS A 198 -8.21 10.44 -14.98
N ALA A 199 -7.74 11.48 -15.65
CA ALA A 199 -8.15 12.83 -15.30
C ALA A 199 -9.66 13.01 -15.52
N SER A 200 -10.33 13.59 -14.55
CA SER A 200 -11.73 14.00 -14.69
C SER A 200 -11.82 15.30 -15.47
N TYR A 201 -10.86 16.20 -15.28
CA TYR A 201 -10.71 17.49 -15.96
C TYR A 201 -9.23 17.81 -16.16
N GLY A 202 -8.79 18.07 -17.39
CA GLY A 202 -7.40 18.44 -17.67
C GLY A 202 -6.39 17.31 -17.52
N LEU A 203 -5.21 17.63 -16.96
CA LEU A 203 -4.16 16.66 -16.64
C LEU A 203 -4.43 16.00 -15.28
N PRO A 204 -4.02 14.73 -15.08
CA PRO A 204 -4.08 14.12 -13.77
C PRO A 204 -3.16 14.86 -12.79
N GLU A 205 -3.65 15.12 -11.59
CA GLU A 205 -2.94 15.80 -10.52
C GLU A 205 -3.38 15.26 -9.15
N LEU A 206 -2.55 15.47 -8.13
CA LEU A 206 -2.92 15.25 -6.74
C LEU A 206 -3.53 16.54 -6.19
N ILE A 207 -4.70 16.42 -5.61
CA ILE A 207 -5.36 17.56 -4.97
C ILE A 207 -4.95 17.70 -3.51
N GLU A 208 -5.33 18.81 -2.90
CA GLU A 208 -5.10 19.03 -1.48
C GLU A 208 -5.95 18.07 -0.65
N TYR A 209 -5.32 17.47 0.36
CA TYR A 209 -5.96 16.65 1.37
C TYR A 209 -5.65 17.17 2.78
N ALA A 210 -6.69 17.40 3.57
CA ALA A 210 -6.56 17.75 4.98
C ALA A 210 -7.47 16.83 5.81
N CYS A 211 -6.89 15.97 6.62
CA CYS A 211 -7.61 14.94 7.40
C CYS A 211 -8.65 15.56 8.35
N ASN A 212 -8.37 16.74 8.90
CA ASN A 212 -9.26 17.41 9.86
C ASN A 212 -10.28 18.33 9.20
N GLU A 213 -10.21 18.52 7.88
CA GLU A 213 -11.11 19.42 7.18
C GLU A 213 -12.48 18.74 7.01
N ASN A 214 -13.54 19.42 7.50
CA ASN A 214 -14.93 18.91 7.49
C ASN A 214 -15.16 17.57 8.20
N ASN A 215 -14.22 17.09 9.03
CA ASN A 215 -14.42 15.89 9.82
C ASN A 215 -15.42 16.16 10.97
N ARG A 216 -16.70 16.25 10.59
CA ARG A 216 -17.82 16.41 11.55
C ARG A 216 -18.25 15.08 12.18
N ASP A 217 -17.78 13.98 11.65
CA ASP A 217 -18.22 12.65 12.07
C ASP A 217 -17.53 12.14 13.32
N VAL A 218 -16.39 12.72 13.71
CA VAL A 218 -15.70 12.32 14.96
C VAL A 218 -16.62 12.42 16.18
N GLN A 219 -17.53 13.40 16.20
CA GLN A 219 -18.53 13.54 17.27
C GLN A 219 -19.65 12.48 17.20
N HIS A 220 -19.91 11.92 16.03
CA HIS A 220 -20.92 10.87 15.81
C HIS A 220 -20.35 9.46 15.95
N LEU A 221 -19.01 9.32 15.88
CA LEU A 221 -18.28 8.09 16.15
C LEU A 221 -18.12 7.84 17.68
N ILE A 222 -19.10 8.27 18.48
CA ILE A 222 -19.03 8.07 19.92
C ILE A 222 -19.12 6.57 20.19
N SER A 223 -17.97 5.97 20.53
CA SER A 223 -17.94 4.63 21.10
C SER A 223 -18.73 4.61 22.41
N THR A 224 -19.51 3.57 22.62
CA THR A 224 -20.09 3.28 23.96
C THR A 224 -19.03 2.74 24.92
N LYS A 225 -17.84 2.42 24.43
CA LYS A 225 -16.67 2.08 25.26
C LYS A 225 -15.93 3.37 25.66
N PRO A 226 -15.38 3.43 26.88
CA PRO A 226 -14.52 4.54 27.28
C PRO A 226 -13.39 4.69 26.26
N ALA A 227 -13.17 5.91 25.76
CA ALA A 227 -12.03 6.19 24.89
C ALA A 227 -10.73 5.75 25.58
N LEU A 228 -9.91 4.95 24.89
CA LEU A 228 -8.56 4.65 25.34
C LEU A 228 -7.79 5.97 25.40
N GLY A 229 -7.71 6.52 26.64
CA GLY A 229 -6.79 7.59 26.99
C GLY A 229 -6.85 8.83 26.12
N THR A 230 -7.77 9.75 26.41
CA THR A 230 -7.55 11.17 26.10
C THR A 230 -6.26 11.59 26.81
N PRO A 231 -5.22 12.10 26.11
CA PRO A 231 -4.11 12.75 26.79
C PRO A 231 -4.72 13.88 27.62
N GLY A 232 -4.50 13.84 28.94
CA GLY A 232 -4.97 14.87 29.84
C GLY A 232 -4.57 16.25 29.32
N ARG A 233 -5.51 17.18 29.37
CA ARG A 233 -5.26 18.62 29.22
C ARG A 233 -4.33 19.09 30.33
#